data_2c49c5b7f1f671ba7e43d9d4fe19370b
#
_entry.id   2c49c5b7f1f671ba7e43d9d4fe19370b
#
_cell.length_a   1.000
_cell.length_b   1.000
_cell.length_c   1.000
_cell.angle_alpha   90.00
_cell.angle_beta   90.00
_cell.angle_gamma   90.00
#
_symmetry.space_group_name_H-M   'P 1'
#
loop_
_entity.id
_entity.type
_entity.pdbx_description
1 polymer ?
#
loop_
_entity_poly.entity_id
_entity_poly.type
_entity_poly.pdbx_seq_one_letter_code
_entity_poly.pdbx_strand_id
1 'polypeptide(L)'
;MRVSVSPHPLFFIIDYNNSKAKGEAMDKVYLERYESLGYARYICTSCYHCTSKMGVSYCSIKMRGCCSYFPKFELIDIHRMVKSAEGLQVLKRIMDNTGTVVYNYYIHAKGYFDKDGYEEYLKNAPEEDDIRDKTIFFRACPFVKSGYGCTLPPVYRNYVCNFFICDEVINNVDDEEVKNQYIRERSRFVRWAEWENMSLESILAEHHLNLRDDFEGSIKLLQEIPLDIFEFPQLKELNVISIGEKDA
;
A
#
# COMPACT_ATOMS: atom_id res chain seq x y z
N MET A 1 -1.94 -45.20 1.10
CA MET A 1 -1.29 -44.17 1.90
C MET A 1 -2.09 -42.87 1.74
N ARG A 2 -2.79 -42.46 2.79
CA ARG A 2 -3.54 -41.19 2.81
C ARG A 2 -2.59 -40.09 3.20
N VAL A 3 -2.34 -39.13 2.32
CA VAL A 3 -1.60 -37.91 2.64
C VAL A 3 -2.60 -36.95 3.30
N SER A 4 -2.42 -36.70 4.60
CA SER A 4 -3.18 -35.72 5.34
C SER A 4 -2.70 -34.32 4.95
N VAL A 5 -3.56 -33.55 4.33
CA VAL A 5 -3.37 -32.11 4.10
C VAL A 5 -3.57 -31.39 5.42
N SER A 6 -2.54 -30.76 5.93
CA SER A 6 -2.55 -29.92 7.12
C SER A 6 -3.40 -28.65 6.88
N PRO A 7 -4.19 -28.20 7.86
CA PRO A 7 -5.06 -27.04 7.67
C PRO A 7 -4.26 -25.73 7.67
N HIS A 8 -4.80 -24.76 6.92
CA HIS A 8 -4.35 -23.38 6.76
C HIS A 8 -3.91 -22.72 8.08
N PRO A 9 -2.91 -21.81 8.02
CA PRO A 9 -2.59 -20.99 9.18
C PRO A 9 -3.78 -20.08 9.49
N LEU A 10 -4.27 -20.23 10.71
CA LEU A 10 -5.31 -19.43 11.33
C LEU A 10 -4.95 -17.94 11.20
N PHE A 11 -5.83 -17.19 10.56
CA PHE A 11 -5.88 -15.75 10.70
C PHE A 11 -6.06 -15.43 12.18
N PHE A 12 -5.02 -14.94 12.83
CA PHE A 12 -5.18 -14.28 14.11
C PHE A 12 -5.97 -13.00 13.86
N ILE A 13 -7.26 -13.05 14.12
CA ILE A 13 -8.07 -11.87 14.36
C ILE A 13 -7.57 -11.34 15.71
N ILE A 14 -6.73 -10.31 15.67
CA ILE A 14 -6.42 -9.55 16.87
C ILE A 14 -7.68 -8.78 17.19
N ASP A 15 -8.38 -9.20 18.25
CA ASP A 15 -9.52 -8.51 18.84
C ASP A 15 -9.03 -7.18 19.44
N TYR A 16 -9.25 -6.07 18.73
CA TYR A 16 -8.88 -4.71 19.13
C TYR A 16 -9.82 -4.10 20.20
N ASN A 17 -10.63 -4.89 20.86
CA ASN A 17 -11.53 -4.42 21.91
C ASN A 17 -11.04 -4.84 23.30
N ASN A 18 -9.94 -4.27 23.80
CA ASN A 18 -9.81 -3.96 25.25
C ASN A 18 -8.41 -3.45 25.61
N SER A 19 -8.22 -2.13 25.67
CA SER A 19 -7.36 -1.52 26.69
C SER A 19 -7.58 0.00 26.72
N LYS A 20 -8.63 0.44 27.41
CA LYS A 20 -8.68 1.78 27.99
C LYS A 20 -7.88 1.75 29.28
N ALA A 21 -6.57 1.81 29.19
CA ALA A 21 -5.71 2.23 30.29
C ALA A 21 -5.44 3.72 30.10
N LYS A 22 -5.80 4.55 31.09
CA LYS A 22 -5.42 5.95 31.19
C LYS A 22 -3.91 6.02 31.45
N GLY A 23 -3.14 6.27 30.43
CA GLY A 23 -1.74 6.60 30.36
C GLY A 23 -1.54 7.06 28.93
N GLU A 24 -0.74 8.09 28.69
CA GLU A 24 -0.44 8.67 27.38
C GLU A 24 -0.28 7.55 26.36
N ALA A 25 -1.28 7.39 25.49
CA ALA A 25 -1.29 6.32 24.53
C ALA A 25 -0.38 6.74 23.37
N MET A 26 0.87 6.30 23.42
CA MET A 26 1.76 6.38 22.27
C MET A 26 1.14 5.55 21.13
N ASP A 27 0.80 6.21 20.03
CA ASP A 27 0.41 5.53 18.82
C ASP A 27 1.57 4.67 18.34
N LYS A 28 1.34 3.39 18.07
CA LYS A 28 2.37 2.45 17.66
C LYS A 28 2.19 2.08 16.20
N VAL A 29 3.29 2.12 15.46
CA VAL A 29 3.33 1.60 14.11
C VAL A 29 4.02 0.24 14.14
N TYR A 30 3.22 -0.80 13.98
CA TYR A 30 3.68 -2.18 13.97
C TYR A 30 4.38 -2.51 12.66
N LEU A 31 5.32 -3.46 12.74
CA LEU A 31 6.04 -3.99 11.60
C LEU A 31 5.72 -5.48 11.41
N GLU A 32 5.15 -5.81 10.26
CA GLU A 32 5.04 -7.20 9.78
C GLU A 32 6.16 -7.49 8.78
N ARG A 33 6.84 -8.61 8.94
CA ARG A 33 7.92 -9.05 8.05
C ARG A 33 7.66 -10.46 7.55
N TYR A 34 7.88 -10.66 6.26
CA TYR A 34 7.76 -11.93 5.57
C TYR A 34 9.04 -12.15 4.75
N GLU A 35 10.10 -12.60 5.42
CA GLU A 35 11.45 -12.69 4.85
C GLU A 35 11.48 -13.57 3.59
N SER A 36 10.79 -14.71 3.61
CA SER A 36 10.70 -15.62 2.46
C SER A 36 10.03 -15.02 1.21
N LEU A 37 9.37 -13.87 1.34
CA LEU A 37 8.67 -13.17 0.26
C LEU A 37 9.27 -11.80 -0.06
N GLY A 38 10.34 -11.41 0.62
CA GLY A 38 10.98 -10.08 0.47
C GLY A 38 10.02 -8.93 0.74
N TYR A 39 9.19 -9.08 1.79
CA TYR A 39 8.08 -8.19 2.06
C TYR A 39 8.13 -7.66 3.49
N ALA A 40 7.91 -6.35 3.65
CA ALA A 40 7.71 -5.70 4.93
C ALA A 40 6.55 -4.73 4.85
N ARG A 41 5.78 -4.60 5.95
CA ARG A 41 4.64 -3.71 6.05
C ARG A 41 4.65 -2.98 7.39
N TYR A 42 4.49 -1.67 7.32
CA TYR A 42 4.23 -0.84 8.49
C TYR A 42 2.73 -0.58 8.62
N ILE A 43 2.20 -0.76 9.82
CA ILE A 43 0.77 -0.66 10.14
C ILE A 43 0.58 0.39 11.22
N CYS A 44 0.03 1.54 10.84
CA CYS A 44 -0.43 2.54 11.81
C CYS A 44 -1.80 2.12 12.36
N THR A 45 -1.91 1.97 13.68
CA THR A 45 -3.15 1.54 14.35
C THR A 45 -4.26 2.58 14.27
N SER A 46 -3.91 3.86 14.21
CA SER A 46 -4.86 4.98 14.14
C SER A 46 -5.35 5.29 12.72
N CYS A 47 -4.89 4.53 11.71
CA CYS A 47 -5.13 4.88 10.29
C CYS A 47 -6.62 4.99 9.92
N TYR A 48 -7.52 4.20 10.55
CA TYR A 48 -8.98 4.25 10.26
C TYR A 48 -9.70 5.40 10.94
N HIS A 49 -9.15 5.90 12.04
CA HIS A 49 -9.66 7.05 12.79
C HIS A 49 -8.66 8.21 12.71
N CYS A 50 -7.85 8.22 11.65
CA CYS A 50 -6.79 9.18 11.47
C CYS A 50 -7.34 10.61 11.46
N THR A 51 -6.87 11.42 12.40
CA THR A 51 -7.17 12.84 12.51
C THR A 51 -6.22 13.70 11.68
N SER A 52 -5.17 13.09 11.11
CA SER A 52 -4.22 13.78 10.26
C SER A 52 -4.84 14.35 9.00
N LYS A 53 -4.24 15.38 8.44
CA LYS A 53 -4.66 15.96 7.15
C LYS A 53 -4.78 14.89 6.06
N MET A 54 -3.88 13.91 6.03
CA MET A 54 -3.88 12.80 5.05
C MET A 54 -5.08 11.86 5.22
N GLY A 55 -5.64 11.76 6.44
CA GLY A 55 -6.81 10.93 6.75
C GLY A 55 -8.15 11.58 6.39
N VAL A 56 -8.18 12.90 6.17
CA VAL A 56 -9.40 13.63 5.84
C VAL A 56 -10.01 13.13 4.53
N SER A 57 -11.33 12.95 4.54
CA SER A 57 -12.10 12.57 3.35
C SER A 57 -13.35 13.45 3.22
N TYR A 58 -13.43 14.19 2.13
CA TYR A 58 -14.62 14.97 1.77
C TYR A 58 -15.59 14.19 0.87
N CYS A 59 -15.12 13.14 0.19
CA CYS A 59 -16.00 12.26 -0.59
C CYS A 59 -16.91 11.39 0.31
N SER A 60 -17.84 10.65 -0.30
CA SER A 60 -18.77 9.76 0.41
C SER A 60 -18.12 8.61 1.18
N ILE A 61 -16.90 8.21 0.80
CA ILE A 61 -16.15 7.13 1.46
C ILE A 61 -15.33 7.71 2.61
N LYS A 62 -15.84 7.56 3.83
CA LYS A 62 -15.20 8.05 5.07
C LYS A 62 -14.34 6.95 5.69
N MET A 63 -13.58 7.30 6.75
CA MET A 63 -12.77 6.37 7.56
C MET A 63 -11.87 5.47 6.69
N ARG A 64 -11.23 6.08 5.69
CA ARG A 64 -10.36 5.39 4.72
C ARG A 64 -8.86 5.56 5.03
N GLY A 65 -8.52 6.38 6.02
CA GLY A 65 -7.15 6.78 6.28
C GLY A 65 -6.51 7.45 5.06
N CYS A 66 -5.23 7.18 4.84
CA CYS A 66 -4.49 7.70 3.68
C CYS A 66 -4.78 6.95 2.35
N CYS A 67 -5.78 6.05 2.29
CA CYS A 67 -6.13 5.30 1.08
C CYS A 67 -6.89 6.15 0.03
N SER A 68 -6.34 7.33 -0.28
CA SER A 68 -6.72 8.16 -1.44
C SER A 68 -5.87 7.84 -2.68
N TYR A 69 -4.78 7.12 -2.50
CA TYR A 69 -3.89 6.72 -3.57
C TYR A 69 -4.55 5.68 -4.47
N PHE A 70 -4.47 5.89 -5.79
CA PHE A 70 -4.89 4.92 -6.78
C PHE A 70 -3.66 4.08 -7.18
N PRO A 71 -3.60 2.79 -6.79
CA PRO A 71 -2.38 2.03 -6.93
C PRO A 71 -2.03 1.77 -8.39
N LYS A 72 -0.76 1.99 -8.70
CA LYS A 72 -0.11 1.49 -9.90
C LYS A 72 0.59 0.19 -9.53
N PHE A 73 0.11 -0.92 -10.07
CA PHE A 73 0.79 -2.20 -9.95
C PHE A 73 1.80 -2.29 -11.08
N GLU A 74 3.07 -2.17 -10.74
CA GLU A 74 4.18 -2.26 -11.66
C GLU A 74 4.54 -3.72 -11.95
N LEU A 75 5.44 -3.98 -12.88
CA LEU A 75 5.81 -5.35 -13.27
C LEU A 75 6.28 -6.19 -12.08
N ILE A 76 7.00 -5.61 -11.12
CA ILE A 76 7.42 -6.30 -9.91
C ILE A 76 6.23 -6.78 -9.05
N ASP A 77 5.15 -5.98 -8.96
CA ASP A 77 3.95 -6.36 -8.22
C ASP A 77 3.21 -7.48 -8.96
N ILE A 78 3.07 -7.34 -10.28
CA ILE A 78 2.42 -8.33 -11.16
C ILE A 78 3.23 -9.63 -11.15
N HIS A 79 4.55 -9.55 -11.28
CA HIS A 79 5.47 -10.69 -11.24
C HIS A 79 5.29 -11.51 -9.95
N ARG A 80 5.16 -10.83 -8.80
CA ARG A 80 4.85 -11.50 -7.53
C ARG A 80 3.48 -12.17 -7.53
N MET A 81 2.45 -11.50 -8.06
CA MET A 81 1.09 -12.06 -8.14
C MET A 81 1.03 -13.32 -9.00
N VAL A 82 1.72 -13.36 -10.12
CA VAL A 82 1.63 -14.50 -11.07
C VAL A 82 2.35 -15.75 -10.58
N LYS A 83 3.12 -15.68 -9.49
CA LYS A 83 3.81 -16.84 -8.90
C LYS A 83 2.91 -17.76 -8.08
N SER A 84 1.65 -17.42 -7.84
CA SER A 84 0.75 -18.25 -7.03
C SER A 84 -0.70 -18.17 -7.54
N ALA A 85 -1.48 -19.21 -7.23
CA ALA A 85 -2.91 -19.23 -7.57
C ALA A 85 -3.67 -18.11 -6.84
N GLU A 86 -3.33 -17.80 -5.58
CA GLU A 86 -3.92 -16.70 -4.84
C GLU A 86 -3.58 -15.34 -5.49
N GLY A 87 -2.32 -15.14 -5.86
CA GLY A 87 -1.90 -13.91 -6.53
C GLY A 87 -2.59 -13.70 -7.88
N LEU A 88 -2.80 -14.75 -8.66
CA LEU A 88 -3.59 -14.69 -9.90
C LEU A 88 -5.05 -14.30 -9.65
N GLN A 89 -5.66 -14.76 -8.54
CA GLN A 89 -7.00 -14.31 -8.15
C GLN A 89 -7.02 -12.82 -7.79
N VAL A 90 -5.98 -12.34 -7.10
CA VAL A 90 -5.83 -10.92 -6.79
C VAL A 90 -5.64 -10.09 -8.06
N LEU A 91 -4.79 -10.54 -8.99
CA LEU A 91 -4.59 -9.88 -10.27
C LEU A 91 -5.90 -9.80 -11.06
N LYS A 92 -6.66 -10.91 -11.12
CA LYS A 92 -7.99 -10.91 -11.72
C LYS A 92 -8.91 -9.88 -11.07
N ARG A 93 -8.96 -9.82 -9.74
CA ARG A 93 -9.76 -8.83 -9.00
C ARG A 93 -9.35 -7.38 -9.31
N ILE A 94 -8.05 -7.13 -9.51
CA ILE A 94 -7.55 -5.81 -9.94
C ILE A 94 -8.04 -5.49 -11.36
N MET A 95 -8.01 -6.46 -12.26
CA MET A 95 -8.49 -6.31 -13.63
C MET A 95 -10.00 -6.13 -13.73
N ASP A 96 -10.77 -6.79 -12.86
CA ASP A 96 -12.24 -6.69 -12.83
C ASP A 96 -12.73 -5.32 -12.27
N ASN A 97 -11.86 -4.49 -11.68
CA ASN A 97 -12.22 -3.15 -11.24
C ASN A 97 -12.47 -2.22 -12.44
N THR A 98 -13.65 -1.60 -12.51
CA THR A 98 -14.10 -0.78 -13.66
C THR A 98 -13.21 0.42 -13.97
N GLY A 99 -12.47 0.93 -12.98
CA GLY A 99 -11.51 2.02 -13.15
C GLY A 99 -10.11 1.58 -13.52
N THR A 100 -9.88 0.29 -13.74
CA THR A 100 -8.56 -0.23 -14.07
C THR A 100 -8.20 0.05 -15.54
N VAL A 101 -6.99 0.56 -15.73
CA VAL A 101 -6.39 0.79 -17.06
C VAL A 101 -5.07 0.04 -17.14
N VAL A 102 -4.92 -0.77 -18.18
CA VAL A 102 -3.68 -1.49 -18.48
C VAL A 102 -2.82 -0.63 -19.39
N TYR A 103 -1.58 -0.42 -18.98
CA TYR A 103 -0.52 0.22 -19.76
C TYR A 103 0.51 -0.84 -20.18
N ASN A 104 1.49 -0.44 -20.97
CA ASN A 104 2.46 -1.40 -21.49
C ASN A 104 3.18 -2.19 -20.40
N TYR A 105 3.54 -1.54 -19.27
CA TYR A 105 4.36 -2.15 -18.23
C TYR A 105 3.84 -1.93 -16.80
N TYR A 106 2.59 -1.49 -16.66
CA TYR A 106 1.92 -1.40 -15.36
C TYR A 106 0.40 -1.39 -15.51
N ILE A 107 -0.28 -1.68 -14.42
CA ILE A 107 -1.74 -1.62 -14.29
C ILE A 107 -2.09 -0.51 -13.30
N HIS A 108 -2.93 0.43 -13.70
CA HIS A 108 -3.40 1.51 -12.84
C HIS A 108 -4.84 1.28 -12.42
N ALA A 109 -5.07 0.93 -11.17
CA ALA A 109 -6.41 0.72 -10.63
C ALA A 109 -6.96 2.01 -10.04
N LYS A 110 -7.75 2.74 -10.82
CA LYS A 110 -8.44 3.96 -10.38
C LYS A 110 -9.68 3.60 -9.56
N GLY A 111 -9.88 4.32 -8.48
CA GLY A 111 -11.04 4.18 -7.61
C GLY A 111 -12.04 5.33 -7.77
N TYR A 112 -12.79 5.56 -6.71
CA TYR A 112 -13.78 6.63 -6.67
C TYR A 112 -13.11 8.00 -6.61
N PHE A 113 -13.64 8.93 -7.41
CA PHE A 113 -13.29 10.35 -7.37
C PHE A 113 -14.57 11.18 -7.40
N ASP A 114 -14.79 11.94 -6.35
CA ASP A 114 -15.89 12.90 -6.23
C ASP A 114 -15.50 14.20 -6.97
N LYS A 115 -15.75 14.19 -8.28
CA LYS A 115 -15.39 15.32 -9.14
C LYS A 115 -16.21 16.55 -8.81
N ASP A 116 -17.52 16.40 -8.61
CA ASP A 116 -18.43 17.52 -8.37
C ASP A 116 -18.13 18.18 -7.02
N GLY A 117 -17.93 17.37 -5.97
CA GLY A 117 -17.50 17.88 -4.66
C GLY A 117 -16.14 18.58 -4.70
N TYR A 118 -15.22 18.07 -5.53
CA TYR A 118 -13.92 18.72 -5.72
C TYR A 118 -14.04 20.08 -6.45
N GLU A 119 -14.84 20.15 -7.51
CA GLU A 119 -15.09 21.41 -8.25
C GLU A 119 -15.79 22.47 -7.38
N GLU A 120 -16.71 22.04 -6.51
CA GLU A 120 -17.37 22.93 -5.55
C GLU A 120 -16.38 23.44 -4.48
N TYR A 121 -15.54 22.52 -3.95
CA TYR A 121 -14.48 22.87 -2.99
C TYR A 121 -13.54 23.94 -3.56
N LEU A 122 -13.10 23.80 -4.82
CA LEU A 122 -12.18 24.76 -5.45
C LEU A 122 -12.76 26.20 -5.55
N LYS A 123 -14.08 26.35 -5.61
CA LYS A 123 -14.71 27.67 -5.65
C LYS A 123 -14.61 28.43 -4.31
N ASN A 124 -14.46 27.69 -3.21
CA ASN A 124 -14.50 28.19 -1.84
C ASN A 124 -13.22 27.86 -1.05
N ALA A 125 -12.21 27.28 -1.72
CA ALA A 125 -10.99 26.82 -1.05
C ALA A 125 -10.20 28.01 -0.48
N PRO A 126 -9.67 27.90 0.76
CA PRO A 126 -8.72 28.87 1.30
C PRO A 126 -7.43 28.86 0.45
N GLU A 127 -6.83 30.03 0.26
CA GLU A 127 -5.60 30.18 -0.53
C GLU A 127 -4.38 29.47 0.11
N GLU A 128 -4.38 29.28 1.43
CA GLU A 128 -3.28 28.69 2.19
C GLU A 128 -3.62 27.28 2.67
N ASP A 129 -3.08 26.28 1.98
CA ASP A 129 -3.05 24.90 2.45
C ASP A 129 -1.78 24.20 1.93
N ASP A 130 -1.03 23.57 2.82
CA ASP A 130 0.25 22.92 2.56
C ASP A 130 0.16 21.71 1.59
N ILE A 131 -1.04 21.16 1.40
CA ILE A 131 -1.23 20.00 0.52
C ILE A 131 -1.45 20.46 -0.92
N ARG A 132 -0.47 20.17 -1.79
CA ARG A 132 -0.51 20.57 -3.21
C ARG A 132 -1.62 19.85 -4.00
N ASP A 133 -1.81 18.56 -3.79
CA ASP A 133 -2.84 17.76 -4.48
C ASP A 133 -4.11 17.63 -3.63
N LYS A 134 -4.99 18.62 -3.73
CA LYS A 134 -6.29 18.64 -3.03
C LYS A 134 -7.21 17.50 -3.45
N THR A 135 -6.99 16.88 -4.61
CA THR A 135 -7.83 15.77 -5.08
C THR A 135 -7.77 14.56 -4.15
N ILE A 136 -6.72 14.45 -3.31
CA ILE A 136 -6.61 13.35 -2.33
C ILE A 136 -7.79 13.32 -1.36
N PHE A 137 -8.39 14.47 -1.02
CA PHE A 137 -9.54 14.55 -0.12
C PHE A 137 -10.84 14.01 -0.75
N PHE A 138 -10.89 13.96 -2.07
CA PHE A 138 -12.07 13.57 -2.87
C PHE A 138 -11.91 12.20 -3.54
N ARG A 139 -10.82 11.50 -3.26
CA ARG A 139 -10.51 10.18 -3.82
C ARG A 139 -10.58 9.08 -2.77
N ALA A 140 -10.97 7.88 -3.21
CA ALA A 140 -10.84 6.66 -2.42
C ALA A 140 -10.34 5.50 -3.29
N CYS A 141 -9.34 4.77 -2.80
CA CYS A 141 -8.78 3.58 -3.44
C CYS A 141 -9.89 2.54 -3.72
N PRO A 142 -9.90 1.85 -4.87
CA PRO A 142 -10.95 0.86 -5.18
C PRO A 142 -10.95 -0.35 -4.25
N PHE A 143 -9.85 -0.57 -3.52
CA PHE A 143 -9.68 -1.69 -2.60
C PHE A 143 -9.84 -1.32 -1.13
N VAL A 144 -10.21 -0.07 -0.82
CA VAL A 144 -10.47 0.35 0.55
C VAL A 144 -11.91 0.02 0.96
N LYS A 145 -12.06 -0.51 2.17
CA LYS A 145 -13.34 -0.64 2.85
C LYS A 145 -13.35 0.31 4.04
N SER A 146 -14.35 1.20 4.11
CA SER A 146 -14.51 2.18 5.19
C SER A 146 -14.42 1.52 6.57
N GLY A 147 -13.61 2.05 7.47
CA GLY A 147 -13.40 1.56 8.82
C GLY A 147 -12.64 0.23 8.94
N TYR A 148 -12.24 -0.37 7.81
CA TYR A 148 -11.52 -1.65 7.78
C TYR A 148 -10.13 -1.54 7.15
N GLY A 149 -9.99 -0.71 6.10
CA GLY A 149 -8.76 -0.55 5.35
C GLY A 149 -8.73 -1.34 4.04
N CYS A 150 -7.54 -1.71 3.61
CA CYS A 150 -7.34 -2.38 2.33
C CYS A 150 -7.83 -3.84 2.35
N THR A 151 -8.62 -4.21 1.35
CA THR A 151 -9.18 -5.56 1.19
C THR A 151 -8.29 -6.50 0.36
N LEU A 152 -7.17 -6.00 -0.20
CA LEU A 152 -6.18 -6.87 -0.82
C LEU A 152 -5.30 -7.51 0.25
N PRO A 153 -4.90 -8.79 0.08
CA PRO A 153 -3.90 -9.39 0.95
C PRO A 153 -2.60 -8.57 0.94
N PRO A 154 -1.95 -8.37 2.08
CA PRO A 154 -0.77 -7.50 2.18
C PRO A 154 0.33 -7.83 1.18
N VAL A 155 0.64 -9.11 0.97
CA VAL A 155 1.70 -9.59 0.08
C VAL A 155 1.51 -9.18 -1.38
N TYR A 156 0.27 -8.93 -1.82
CA TYR A 156 -0.09 -8.55 -3.19
C TYR A 156 -0.46 -7.06 -3.32
N ARG A 157 -0.22 -6.26 -2.28
CA ARG A 157 -0.38 -4.80 -2.40
C ARG A 157 0.84 -4.22 -3.10
N ASN A 158 0.62 -3.09 -3.78
CA ASN A 158 1.74 -2.27 -4.24
C ASN A 158 2.66 -1.91 -3.06
N TYR A 159 3.95 -1.87 -3.30
CA TYR A 159 4.94 -1.61 -2.24
C TYR A 159 4.73 -0.25 -1.54
N VAL A 160 4.24 0.76 -2.25
CA VAL A 160 3.88 2.05 -1.65
C VAL A 160 2.85 1.87 -0.54
N CYS A 161 1.83 1.00 -0.76
CA CYS A 161 0.78 0.74 0.22
C CYS A 161 1.27 0.02 1.48
N ASN A 162 2.37 -0.71 1.37
CA ASN A 162 2.94 -1.50 2.47
C ASN A 162 4.02 -0.75 3.23
N PHE A 163 4.84 0.02 2.52
CA PHE A 163 6.03 0.65 3.08
C PHE A 163 5.87 2.17 3.26
N PHE A 164 4.70 2.72 2.93
CA PHE A 164 4.42 4.12 3.12
C PHE A 164 3.96 4.42 4.55
N ILE A 165 4.62 5.39 5.17
CA ILE A 165 4.21 6.03 6.41
C ILE A 165 4.07 7.53 6.11
N CYS A 166 2.98 8.17 6.56
CA CYS A 166 2.74 9.58 6.34
C CYS A 166 3.72 10.47 7.13
N ASP A 167 3.98 11.66 6.62
CA ASP A 167 4.95 12.58 7.21
C ASP A 167 4.59 12.95 8.66
N GLU A 168 3.30 13.03 8.99
CA GLU A 168 2.84 13.30 10.34
C GLU A 168 3.29 12.22 11.33
N VAL A 169 3.20 10.94 10.94
CA VAL A 169 3.73 9.84 11.77
C VAL A 169 5.25 9.90 11.84
N ILE A 170 5.93 10.06 10.69
CA ILE A 170 7.41 10.07 10.63
C ILE A 170 8.01 11.21 11.44
N ASN A 171 7.38 12.39 11.41
CA ASN A 171 7.87 13.55 12.16
C ASN A 171 7.66 13.45 13.67
N ASN A 172 6.86 12.49 14.13
CA ASN A 172 6.58 12.24 15.55
C ASN A 172 7.17 10.91 16.05
N VAL A 173 8.03 10.24 15.27
CA VAL A 173 8.80 9.07 15.77
C VAL A 173 9.76 9.53 16.84
N ASP A 174 9.77 8.84 18.00
CA ASP A 174 10.54 9.19 19.19
C ASP A 174 12.04 8.92 19.05
N ASP A 175 12.41 7.88 18.28
CA ASP A 175 13.80 7.46 18.07
C ASP A 175 14.27 7.89 16.67
N GLU A 176 15.14 8.90 16.63
CA GLU A 176 15.68 9.46 15.39
C GLU A 176 16.54 8.44 14.60
N GLU A 177 17.20 7.51 15.29
CA GLU A 177 17.98 6.47 14.60
C GLU A 177 17.06 5.46 13.89
N VAL A 178 15.98 5.04 14.55
CA VAL A 178 14.95 4.15 13.97
C VAL A 178 14.25 4.82 12.80
N LYS A 179 13.91 6.10 12.92
CA LYS A 179 13.37 6.92 11.84
C LYS A 179 14.32 6.97 10.65
N ASN A 180 15.58 7.27 10.89
CA ASN A 180 16.60 7.34 9.83
C ASN A 180 16.84 5.96 9.20
N GLN A 181 16.79 4.87 9.96
CA GLN A 181 16.84 3.52 9.42
C GLN A 181 15.65 3.28 8.46
N TYR A 182 14.42 3.57 8.89
CA TYR A 182 13.25 3.46 8.03
C TYR A 182 13.42 4.25 6.71
N ILE A 183 13.84 5.50 6.78
CA ILE A 183 14.02 6.37 5.60
C ILE A 183 15.06 5.78 4.64
N ARG A 184 16.19 5.29 5.16
CA ARG A 184 17.23 4.64 4.35
C ARG A 184 16.70 3.39 3.65
N GLU A 185 16.04 2.51 4.40
CA GLU A 185 15.57 1.23 3.87
C GLU A 185 14.42 1.41 2.89
N ARG A 186 13.54 2.38 3.12
CA ARG A 186 12.54 2.79 2.12
C ARG A 186 13.21 3.23 0.82
N SER A 187 14.23 4.05 0.90
CA SER A 187 14.94 4.53 -0.29
C SER A 187 15.72 3.43 -1.01
N ARG A 188 16.28 2.45 -0.28
CA ARG A 188 16.93 1.27 -0.86
C ARG A 188 15.92 0.39 -1.58
N PHE A 189 14.80 0.11 -0.93
CA PHE A 189 13.74 -0.71 -1.50
C PHE A 189 13.13 -0.09 -2.77
N VAL A 190 12.85 1.21 -2.76
CA VAL A 190 12.36 1.93 -3.94
C VAL A 190 13.32 1.80 -5.12
N ARG A 191 14.63 2.06 -4.91
CA ARG A 191 15.63 1.91 -5.97
C ARG A 191 15.74 0.48 -6.51
N TRP A 192 15.66 -0.52 -5.62
CA TRP A 192 15.65 -1.91 -6.03
C TRP A 192 14.40 -2.23 -6.85
N ALA A 193 13.21 -1.79 -6.41
CA ALA A 193 11.96 -2.00 -7.13
C ALA A 193 11.96 -1.34 -8.51
N GLU A 194 12.50 -0.11 -8.62
CA GLU A 194 12.67 0.58 -9.90
C GLU A 194 13.61 -0.20 -10.83
N TRP A 195 14.72 -0.71 -10.30
CA TRP A 195 15.68 -1.50 -11.07
C TRP A 195 15.07 -2.83 -11.55
N GLU A 196 14.35 -3.55 -10.68
CA GLU A 196 13.62 -4.76 -11.04
C GLU A 196 12.56 -4.50 -12.11
N ASN A 197 11.80 -3.42 -11.99
CA ASN A 197 10.82 -3.04 -13.02
C ASN A 197 11.50 -2.79 -14.38
N MET A 198 12.63 -2.09 -14.41
CA MET A 198 13.39 -1.87 -15.64
C MET A 198 13.92 -3.17 -16.23
N SER A 199 14.40 -4.11 -15.41
CA SER A 199 14.85 -5.43 -15.85
C SER A 199 13.71 -6.25 -16.46
N LEU A 200 12.56 -6.32 -15.81
CA LEU A 200 11.38 -7.02 -16.31
C LEU A 200 10.82 -6.37 -17.59
N GLU A 201 10.84 -5.03 -17.67
CA GLU A 201 10.46 -4.29 -18.87
C GLU A 201 11.38 -4.65 -20.05
N SER A 202 12.69 -4.69 -19.83
CA SER A 202 13.67 -5.07 -20.87
C SER A 202 13.44 -6.50 -21.37
N ILE A 203 13.20 -7.45 -20.45
CA ILE A 203 12.93 -8.84 -20.81
C ILE A 203 11.63 -8.96 -21.65
N LEU A 204 10.55 -8.30 -21.23
CA LEU A 204 9.31 -8.28 -22.00
C LEU A 204 9.51 -7.66 -23.38
N ALA A 205 10.24 -6.55 -23.47
CA ALA A 205 10.52 -5.87 -24.74
C ALA A 205 11.36 -6.73 -25.69
N GLU A 206 12.36 -7.48 -25.21
CA GLU A 206 13.16 -8.42 -25.98
C GLU A 206 12.30 -9.53 -26.61
N HIS A 207 11.24 -9.93 -25.91
CA HIS A 207 10.25 -10.91 -26.40
C HIS A 207 9.11 -10.27 -27.20
N HIS A 208 9.17 -8.96 -27.48
CA HIS A 208 8.11 -8.21 -28.17
C HIS A 208 6.75 -8.24 -27.44
N LEU A 209 6.78 -8.36 -26.10
CA LEU A 209 5.60 -8.45 -25.23
C LEU A 209 5.41 -7.17 -24.43
N ASN A 210 4.16 -6.87 -24.12
CA ASN A 210 3.76 -5.90 -23.11
C ASN A 210 2.33 -6.22 -22.63
N LEU A 211 1.98 -5.72 -21.43
CA LEU A 211 0.69 -6.04 -20.80
C LEU A 211 -0.53 -5.55 -21.58
N ARG A 212 -0.38 -4.50 -22.38
CA ARG A 212 -1.49 -3.87 -23.08
C ARG A 212 -1.85 -4.63 -24.36
N ASP A 213 -0.83 -5.03 -25.14
CA ASP A 213 -1.02 -5.60 -26.48
C ASP A 213 -1.11 -7.13 -26.43
N ASP A 214 -0.36 -7.78 -25.54
CA ASP A 214 -0.43 -9.23 -25.27
C ASP A 214 -0.31 -9.51 -23.77
N PHE A 215 -1.45 -9.41 -23.07
CA PHE A 215 -1.51 -9.65 -21.64
C PHE A 215 -1.17 -11.10 -21.27
N GLU A 216 -1.76 -12.07 -21.96
CA GLU A 216 -1.58 -13.49 -21.65
C GLU A 216 -0.13 -13.94 -21.89
N GLY A 217 0.47 -13.54 -23.01
CA GLY A 217 1.88 -13.80 -23.30
C GLY A 217 2.81 -13.18 -22.27
N SER A 218 2.54 -11.92 -21.87
CA SER A 218 3.30 -11.23 -20.83
C SER A 218 3.21 -11.93 -19.48
N ILE A 219 2.01 -12.35 -19.06
CA ILE A 219 1.79 -13.09 -17.81
C ILE A 219 2.53 -14.42 -17.81
N LYS A 220 2.46 -15.16 -18.93
CA LYS A 220 3.15 -16.43 -19.09
C LYS A 220 4.67 -16.27 -18.96
N LEU A 221 5.25 -15.28 -19.63
CA LEU A 221 6.68 -15.00 -19.53
C LEU A 221 7.07 -14.62 -18.09
N LEU A 222 6.30 -13.75 -17.42
CA LEU A 222 6.53 -13.39 -16.04
C LEU A 222 6.44 -14.60 -15.08
N GLN A 223 5.61 -15.62 -15.37
CA GLN A 223 5.56 -16.85 -14.59
C GLN A 223 6.86 -17.68 -14.70
N GLU A 224 7.53 -17.63 -15.84
CA GLU A 224 8.77 -18.38 -16.11
C GLU A 224 10.01 -17.72 -15.48
N ILE A 225 10.06 -16.38 -15.40
CA ILE A 225 11.18 -15.63 -14.81
C ILE A 225 11.26 -15.92 -13.31
N PRO A 226 12.43 -16.25 -12.73
CA PRO A 226 12.60 -16.36 -11.28
C PRO A 226 12.21 -15.06 -10.56
N LEU A 227 11.61 -15.19 -9.37
CA LEU A 227 11.27 -14.03 -8.54
C LEU A 227 12.49 -13.64 -7.69
N ASP A 228 12.99 -12.44 -7.88
CA ASP A 228 13.97 -11.85 -6.99
C ASP A 228 13.31 -11.29 -5.74
N ILE A 229 14.00 -11.45 -4.61
CA ILE A 229 13.49 -11.11 -3.28
C ILE A 229 14.40 -10.06 -2.66
N PHE A 230 13.82 -8.92 -2.27
CA PHE A 230 14.56 -7.90 -1.54
C PHE A 230 14.83 -8.35 -0.11
N GLU A 231 16.09 -8.33 0.28
CA GLU A 231 16.51 -8.63 1.64
C GLU A 231 16.50 -7.35 2.50
N PHE A 232 15.51 -7.26 3.38
CA PHE A 232 15.48 -6.20 4.37
C PHE A 232 16.48 -6.50 5.50
N PRO A 233 17.20 -5.48 5.99
CA PRO A 233 17.94 -5.61 7.24
C PRO A 233 16.96 -5.77 8.42
N GLN A 234 17.48 -5.90 9.63
CA GLN A 234 16.65 -5.91 10.82
C GLN A 234 15.98 -4.56 11.03
N LEU A 235 14.73 -4.43 10.55
CA LEU A 235 13.89 -3.26 10.77
C LEU A 235 13.26 -3.29 12.17
N LYS A 236 12.95 -2.12 12.71
CA LYS A 236 12.27 -1.95 14.01
C LYS A 236 10.88 -1.35 13.80
N GLU A 237 10.01 -1.57 14.78
CA GLU A 237 8.74 -0.85 14.89
C GLU A 237 8.99 0.63 15.18
N LEU A 238 8.02 1.48 14.82
CA LEU A 238 8.09 2.92 15.08
C LEU A 238 7.20 3.25 16.27
N ASN A 239 7.77 3.77 17.33
CA ASN A 239 7.02 4.38 18.42
C ASN A 239 6.77 5.85 18.06
N VAL A 240 5.53 6.31 18.21
CA VAL A 240 5.09 7.64 17.79
C VAL A 240 4.59 8.38 19.02
N ILE A 241 5.14 9.55 19.29
CA ILE A 241 4.63 10.47 20.31
C ILE A 241 3.24 10.93 19.84
N SER A 242 2.25 10.87 20.72
CA SER A 242 0.84 11.04 20.36
C SER A 242 0.59 12.36 19.59
N ILE A 243 -0.13 12.21 18.48
CA ILE A 243 -0.40 13.26 17.47
C ILE A 243 -1.52 14.22 17.97
N GLY A 244 -1.75 14.33 19.25
CA GLY A 244 -2.88 15.09 19.83
C GLY A 244 -2.54 16.18 20.83
N GLU A 245 -1.27 16.37 21.22
CA GLU A 245 -0.92 17.21 22.39
C GLU A 245 0.04 18.37 22.12
N LYS A 246 0.26 18.77 20.87
CA LYS A 246 1.18 19.88 20.59
C LYS A 246 0.55 21.28 20.60
N ASP A 247 -0.78 21.41 20.75
CA ASP A 247 -1.46 22.72 20.80
C ASP A 247 -2.55 22.72 21.88
N ALA A 248 -2.15 22.77 23.14
CA ALA A 248 -2.99 23.18 24.27
C ALA A 248 -2.27 24.21 25.13
#